data_5c8b479ea39976299220451c6f72a6e8
#
_entry.id   5c8b479ea39976299220451c6f72a6e8
#
_cell.length_a   1.000
_cell.length_b   1.000
_cell.length_c   1.000
_cell.angle_alpha   90.00
_cell.angle_beta   90.00
_cell.angle_gamma   90.00
#
_symmetry.space_group_name_H-M   'P 1'
#
loop_
_entity.id
_entity.type
_entity.pdbx_description
1 polymer ?
#
loop_
_entity_poly.entity_id
_entity_poly.type
_entity_poly.pdbx_seq_one_letter_code
_entity_poly.pdbx_strand_id
1 'polypeptide(L)'
;YTPSGRIGIRTGRWTLTASGSGSFTPVAESRFTETREQAGQPLPFAGRSDSKSRTNYGRGHFSAVFDPTPKHTAGFDIEYTERSTHMPTLSRTTLGQTQSDSRYRQHMDGNTLTATANYIWKIDTLGSQFKLIADYTRYTSDGDNSYHTTTCAPGTLRDSLYESATGSVYDILTADAGLTRKLPHGLTLRAGLRYTRNDMADKSRYAAQTQGTWLALPEYSYDQHYTEQIGAAYASLEYSAGRWELSAGLRGEYTSVASQAFGRSYFGLFPNVSVSRALNALRTWLLVAQWSRNIERPAFPALNPARIRISDYSWQSGNPSLRPTYIHRFSLTAVWKYRYTLTVGGNLHHDLIREIAHRDATAPDAVYIRPENHYTENHWFVAASVPAKITRWWNLSVNAVGVMQRIRLNSTDSPATHYLMFADATCSFTLPAGFFAEAAYRAQSRLYSGNSEVGPRHTLSATVKKQLFDKRLTLFCTL
;
A
#
# COMPACT_ATOMS: atom_id res chain seq x y z
N TYR A 1 -9.39 17.80 -14.65
CA TYR A 1 -9.99 18.88 -13.84
C TYR A 1 -10.33 18.33 -12.47
N THR A 2 -9.99 19.08 -11.41
CA THR A 2 -10.23 18.71 -10.00
C THR A 2 -10.99 19.83 -9.29
N PRO A 3 -12.28 20.05 -9.61
CA PRO A 3 -13.08 21.01 -8.88
C PRO A 3 -13.22 20.57 -7.42
N SER A 4 -13.14 21.52 -6.49
CA SER A 4 -13.38 21.26 -5.08
C SER A 4 -13.97 22.50 -4.40
N GLY A 5 -14.82 22.24 -3.42
CA GLY A 5 -15.43 23.29 -2.58
C GLY A 5 -15.49 22.82 -1.12
N ARG A 6 -15.36 23.76 -0.21
CA ARG A 6 -15.50 23.53 1.22
C ARG A 6 -16.24 24.69 1.86
N ILE A 7 -17.19 24.36 2.73
CA ILE A 7 -17.88 25.31 3.59
C ILE A 7 -17.74 24.89 5.05
N GLY A 8 -17.50 25.82 5.95
CA GLY A 8 -17.40 25.56 7.38
C GLY A 8 -18.18 26.63 8.15
N ILE A 9 -18.95 26.20 9.12
CA ILE A 9 -19.77 27.07 9.98
C ILE A 9 -19.48 26.71 11.43
N ARG A 10 -19.24 27.73 12.24
CA ARG A 10 -19.15 27.57 13.68
C ARG A 10 -20.28 28.37 14.33
N THR A 11 -21.12 27.68 15.09
CA THR A 11 -22.26 28.28 15.79
C THR A 11 -22.37 27.71 17.20
N GLY A 12 -22.21 28.58 18.20
CA GLY A 12 -22.19 28.15 19.58
C GLY A 12 -21.12 27.08 19.87
N ARG A 13 -21.58 25.88 20.22
CA ARG A 13 -20.74 24.72 20.54
C ARG A 13 -20.55 23.76 19.36
N TRP A 14 -21.10 24.10 18.20
CA TRP A 14 -21.02 23.29 17.01
C TRP A 14 -20.01 23.85 16.01
N THR A 15 -19.23 22.94 15.42
CA THR A 15 -18.45 23.21 14.21
C THR A 15 -18.88 22.23 13.14
N LEU A 16 -19.43 22.75 12.05
CA LEU A 16 -19.90 21.95 10.93
C LEU A 16 -19.04 22.23 9.71
N THR A 17 -18.66 21.19 9.00
CA THR A 17 -17.90 21.32 7.74
C THR A 17 -18.51 20.40 6.70
N ALA A 18 -18.72 20.93 5.51
CA ALA A 18 -19.06 20.15 4.32
C ALA A 18 -18.06 20.44 3.22
N SER A 19 -17.63 19.42 2.50
CA SER A 19 -16.75 19.59 1.34
C SER A 19 -17.07 18.57 0.25
N GLY A 20 -16.84 18.97 -0.99
CA GLY A 20 -16.98 18.10 -2.14
C GLY A 20 -15.80 18.31 -3.10
N SER A 21 -15.38 17.27 -3.76
CA SER A 21 -14.37 17.33 -4.82
C SER A 21 -14.66 16.30 -5.90
N GLY A 22 -14.25 16.60 -7.12
CA GLY A 22 -14.29 15.67 -8.24
C GLY A 22 -12.96 15.69 -8.96
N SER A 23 -12.59 14.59 -9.57
CA SER A 23 -11.44 14.49 -10.46
C SER A 23 -11.87 13.82 -11.76
N PHE A 24 -11.73 14.56 -12.85
CA PHE A 24 -11.98 14.09 -14.21
C PHE A 24 -10.64 13.97 -14.90
N THR A 25 -10.09 12.76 -14.91
CA THR A 25 -8.75 12.52 -15.43
C THR A 25 -8.78 12.44 -16.96
N PRO A 26 -7.88 13.11 -17.68
CA PRO A 26 -7.66 12.84 -19.09
C PRO A 26 -7.31 11.37 -19.31
N VAL A 27 -7.54 10.88 -20.53
CA VAL A 27 -7.15 9.52 -20.89
C VAL A 27 -5.63 9.36 -20.69
N ALA A 28 -5.24 8.46 -19.80
CA ALA A 28 -3.85 8.06 -19.61
C ALA A 28 -3.54 6.91 -20.55
N GLU A 29 -2.49 7.07 -21.37
CA GLU A 29 -2.02 6.01 -22.24
C GLU A 29 -0.81 5.33 -21.61
N SER A 30 -0.81 4.00 -21.61
CA SER A 30 0.33 3.22 -21.14
C SER A 30 0.67 2.11 -22.11
N ARG A 31 1.97 1.84 -22.26
CA ARG A 31 2.49 0.72 -23.03
C ARG A 31 3.32 -0.17 -22.15
N PHE A 32 3.01 -1.46 -22.18
CA PHE A 32 3.77 -2.49 -21.51
C PHE A 32 4.33 -3.46 -22.56
N THR A 33 5.61 -3.80 -22.44
CA THR A 33 6.26 -4.83 -23.27
C THR A 33 6.89 -5.86 -22.37
N GLU A 34 6.76 -7.12 -22.75
CA GLU A 34 7.27 -8.27 -22.01
C GLU A 34 8.00 -9.21 -22.95
N THR A 35 9.14 -9.70 -22.50
CA THR A 35 9.83 -10.86 -23.11
C THR A 35 10.09 -11.87 -22.02
N ARG A 36 9.88 -13.15 -22.32
CA ARG A 36 10.17 -14.26 -21.40
C ARG A 36 11.12 -15.22 -22.05
N GLU A 37 12.18 -15.54 -21.33
CA GLU A 37 13.07 -16.63 -21.63
C GLU A 37 12.94 -17.64 -20.50
N GLN A 38 12.54 -18.85 -20.81
CA GLN A 38 12.33 -19.90 -19.81
C GLN A 38 13.24 -21.07 -20.09
N ALA A 39 14.06 -21.46 -19.11
CA ALA A 39 14.93 -22.62 -19.22
C ALA A 39 14.12 -23.89 -19.57
N GLY A 40 14.50 -24.57 -20.66
CA GLY A 40 13.82 -25.76 -21.18
C GLY A 40 12.56 -25.48 -22.03
N GLN A 41 12.25 -24.21 -22.36
CA GLN A 41 11.28 -23.88 -23.40
C GLN A 41 11.99 -23.48 -24.70
N PRO A 42 11.66 -24.12 -25.82
CA PRO A 42 12.32 -23.82 -27.11
C PRO A 42 11.77 -22.56 -27.80
N LEU A 43 10.65 -21.99 -27.32
CA LEU A 43 9.94 -20.91 -28.02
C LEU A 43 10.05 -19.59 -27.29
N PRO A 44 10.57 -18.55 -27.94
CA PRO A 44 10.61 -17.22 -27.37
C PRO A 44 9.20 -16.63 -27.22
N PHE A 45 8.92 -16.02 -26.06
CA PHE A 45 7.70 -15.30 -25.80
C PHE A 45 7.95 -13.79 -25.86
N ALA A 46 7.11 -13.07 -26.57
CA ALA A 46 7.09 -11.62 -26.58
C ALA A 46 5.66 -11.10 -26.51
N GLY A 47 5.42 -10.13 -25.65
CA GLY A 47 4.12 -9.50 -25.46
C GLY A 47 4.22 -7.98 -25.51
N ARG A 48 3.19 -7.32 -26.05
CA ARG A 48 2.99 -5.89 -26.01
C ARG A 48 1.54 -5.59 -25.72
N SER A 49 1.31 -4.68 -24.77
CA SER A 49 -0.03 -4.19 -24.41
C SER A 49 -0.05 -2.67 -24.41
N ASP A 50 -1.00 -2.10 -25.14
CA ASP A 50 -1.27 -0.67 -25.20
C ASP A 50 -2.63 -0.43 -24.53
N SER A 51 -2.66 0.29 -23.42
CA SER A 51 -3.87 0.57 -22.63
C SER A 51 -4.20 2.06 -22.60
N LYS A 52 -5.49 2.37 -22.63
CA LYS A 52 -6.02 3.72 -22.46
C LYS A 52 -6.95 3.72 -21.25
N SER A 53 -6.55 4.38 -20.17
CA SER A 53 -7.33 4.40 -18.92
C SER A 53 -7.96 5.77 -18.70
N ARG A 54 -9.25 5.77 -18.38
CA ARG A 54 -9.98 6.94 -17.88
C ARG A 54 -10.55 6.60 -16.52
N THR A 55 -10.19 7.39 -15.51
CA THR A 55 -10.74 7.25 -14.16
C THR A 55 -11.38 8.56 -13.73
N ASN A 56 -12.65 8.50 -13.37
CA ASN A 56 -13.38 9.60 -12.75
C ASN A 56 -13.53 9.29 -11.25
N TYR A 57 -13.50 10.33 -10.45
CA TYR A 57 -13.58 10.22 -9.00
C TYR A 57 -14.43 11.35 -8.44
N GLY A 58 -15.35 11.02 -7.54
CA GLY A 58 -16.18 11.94 -6.78
C GLY A 58 -15.99 11.69 -5.27
N ARG A 59 -16.00 12.76 -4.47
CA ARG A 59 -15.92 12.69 -3.01
C ARG A 59 -16.82 13.73 -2.37
N GLY A 60 -17.66 13.30 -1.44
CA GLY A 60 -18.41 14.13 -0.53
C GLY A 60 -17.98 13.86 0.91
N HIS A 61 -17.82 14.89 1.73
CA HIS A 61 -17.46 14.76 3.13
C HIS A 61 -18.25 15.74 3.98
N PHE A 62 -18.78 15.27 5.09
CA PHE A 62 -19.44 16.05 6.11
C PHE A 62 -18.85 15.74 7.48
N SER A 63 -18.59 16.76 8.28
CA SER A 63 -18.07 16.65 9.66
C SER A 63 -18.88 17.55 10.58
N ALA A 64 -19.24 17.02 11.74
CA ALA A 64 -19.90 17.74 12.81
C ALA A 64 -19.11 17.51 14.11
N VAL A 65 -18.67 18.58 14.74
CA VAL A 65 -17.99 18.53 16.05
C VAL A 65 -18.83 19.33 17.03
N PHE A 66 -19.10 18.72 18.17
CA PHE A 66 -19.86 19.30 19.27
C PHE A 66 -19.01 19.36 20.53
N ASP A 67 -18.80 20.56 21.06
CA ASP A 67 -18.07 20.84 22.31
C ASP A 67 -19.05 21.22 23.42
N PRO A 68 -19.74 20.26 24.10
CA PRO A 68 -20.70 20.58 25.16
C PRO A 68 -20.07 21.32 26.31
N THR A 69 -18.82 21.04 26.61
CA THR A 69 -18.01 21.71 27.63
C THR A 69 -16.53 21.78 27.16
N PRO A 70 -15.67 22.57 27.82
CA PRO A 70 -14.23 22.60 27.49
C PRO A 70 -13.53 21.24 27.70
N LYS A 71 -14.14 20.33 28.45
CA LYS A 71 -13.60 19.00 28.76
C LYS A 71 -14.10 17.90 27.82
N HIS A 72 -15.18 18.09 27.11
CA HIS A 72 -15.86 17.08 26.34
C HIS A 72 -15.99 17.52 24.88
N THR A 73 -15.61 16.67 23.96
CA THR A 73 -15.78 16.85 22.53
C THR A 73 -16.38 15.56 21.95
N ALA A 74 -17.44 15.69 21.18
CA ALA A 74 -18.01 14.62 20.38
C ALA A 74 -17.91 15.01 18.90
N GLY A 75 -17.50 14.09 18.05
CA GLY A 75 -17.37 14.30 16.61
C GLY A 75 -18.05 13.19 15.83
N PHE A 76 -18.58 13.57 14.70
CA PHE A 76 -19.09 12.65 13.69
C PHE A 76 -18.62 13.10 12.31
N ASP A 77 -18.07 12.18 11.54
CA ASP A 77 -17.60 12.38 10.18
C ASP A 77 -18.25 11.33 9.27
N ILE A 78 -18.70 11.75 8.09
CA ILE A 78 -19.16 10.85 7.05
C ILE A 78 -18.51 11.24 5.73
N GLU A 79 -17.97 10.27 5.04
CA GLU A 79 -17.35 10.44 3.73
C GLU A 79 -17.92 9.41 2.76
N TYR A 80 -18.31 9.87 1.59
CA TYR A 80 -18.69 9.03 0.47
C TYR A 80 -17.79 9.33 -0.72
N THR A 81 -17.24 8.26 -1.31
CA THR A 81 -16.44 8.35 -2.52
C THR A 81 -17.00 7.43 -3.58
N GLU A 82 -16.94 7.88 -4.80
CA GLU A 82 -17.32 7.15 -6.01
C GLU A 82 -16.17 7.17 -7.00
N ARG A 83 -15.90 6.04 -7.62
CA ARG A 83 -14.85 5.89 -8.62
C ARG A 83 -15.37 5.06 -9.78
N SER A 84 -15.20 5.56 -11.00
CA SER A 84 -15.49 4.83 -12.24
C SER A 84 -14.24 4.77 -13.10
N THR A 85 -13.88 3.57 -13.54
CA THR A 85 -12.69 3.34 -14.37
C THR A 85 -13.09 2.59 -15.64
N HIS A 86 -12.68 3.11 -16.78
CA HIS A 86 -12.82 2.46 -18.08
C HIS A 86 -11.44 2.31 -18.70
N MET A 87 -11.07 1.07 -19.08
CA MET A 87 -9.72 0.76 -19.57
C MET A 87 -9.78 -0.23 -20.76
N PRO A 88 -9.89 0.26 -21.99
CA PRO A 88 -9.62 -0.56 -23.17
C PRO A 88 -8.12 -0.82 -23.31
N THR A 89 -7.77 -2.07 -23.63
CA THR A 89 -6.41 -2.53 -23.86
C THR A 89 -6.33 -3.34 -25.15
N LEU A 90 -5.31 -3.09 -25.95
CA LEU A 90 -4.93 -3.90 -27.11
C LEU A 90 -3.64 -4.63 -26.74
N SER A 91 -3.65 -5.95 -26.84
CA SER A 91 -2.48 -6.78 -26.56
C SER A 91 -2.13 -7.62 -27.75
N ARG A 92 -0.85 -7.73 -28.05
CA ARG A 92 -0.30 -8.68 -29.01
C ARG A 92 0.72 -9.55 -28.32
N THR A 93 0.57 -10.85 -28.45
CA THR A 93 1.47 -11.85 -27.87
C THR A 93 1.97 -12.78 -28.96
N THR A 94 3.26 -13.10 -28.96
CA THR A 94 3.88 -14.10 -29.85
C THR A 94 4.55 -15.16 -29.00
N LEU A 95 4.31 -16.42 -29.34
CA LEU A 95 4.97 -17.60 -28.79
C LEU A 95 5.42 -18.49 -29.94
N GLY A 96 6.71 -18.42 -30.27
CA GLY A 96 7.24 -19.07 -31.47
C GLY A 96 6.54 -18.55 -32.74
N GLN A 97 5.82 -19.42 -33.44
CA GLN A 97 5.06 -19.10 -34.66
C GLN A 97 3.58 -18.75 -34.36
N THR A 98 3.15 -18.85 -33.13
CA THR A 98 1.78 -18.50 -32.73
C THR A 98 1.69 -17.02 -32.34
N GLN A 99 0.77 -16.29 -32.95
CA GLN A 99 0.45 -14.91 -32.59
C GLN A 99 -0.98 -14.84 -32.07
N SER A 100 -1.17 -14.11 -30.97
CA SER A 100 -2.48 -13.80 -30.40
C SER A 100 -2.67 -12.31 -30.31
N ASP A 101 -3.71 -11.79 -30.93
CA ASP A 101 -4.15 -10.40 -30.86
C ASP A 101 -5.40 -10.32 -29.98
N SER A 102 -5.32 -9.64 -28.84
CA SER A 102 -6.39 -9.54 -27.85
C SER A 102 -6.88 -8.12 -27.70
N ARG A 103 -8.20 -7.94 -27.69
CA ARG A 103 -8.88 -6.72 -27.28
C ARG A 103 -9.56 -6.97 -25.94
N TYR A 104 -9.13 -6.21 -24.94
CA TYR A 104 -9.67 -6.25 -23.61
C TYR A 104 -10.35 -4.96 -23.26
N ARG A 105 -11.56 -5.02 -22.69
CA ARG A 105 -12.29 -3.86 -22.17
C ARG A 105 -12.61 -4.14 -20.72
N GLN A 106 -12.21 -3.24 -19.86
CA GLN A 106 -12.53 -3.28 -18.44
C GLN A 106 -13.36 -2.06 -18.09
N HIS A 107 -14.47 -2.29 -17.42
CA HIS A 107 -15.25 -1.27 -16.73
C HIS A 107 -15.34 -1.67 -15.25
N MET A 108 -15.08 -0.71 -14.36
CA MET A 108 -15.12 -0.94 -12.92
C MET A 108 -15.70 0.29 -12.24
N ASP A 109 -16.75 0.09 -11.48
CA ASP A 109 -17.34 1.08 -10.58
C ASP A 109 -17.07 0.67 -9.14
N GLY A 110 -16.76 1.65 -8.29
CA GLY A 110 -16.50 1.40 -6.88
C GLY A 110 -17.00 2.56 -6.03
N ASN A 111 -17.58 2.21 -4.90
CA ASN A 111 -18.10 3.17 -3.92
C ASN A 111 -17.51 2.85 -2.55
N THR A 112 -17.20 3.89 -1.78
CA THR A 112 -16.80 3.74 -0.39
C THR A 112 -17.57 4.72 0.47
N LEU A 113 -18.25 4.20 1.47
CA LEU A 113 -18.86 4.97 2.55
C LEU A 113 -18.05 4.74 3.82
N THR A 114 -17.57 5.82 4.43
CA THR A 114 -16.91 5.76 5.75
C THR A 114 -17.66 6.65 6.72
N ALA A 115 -18.00 6.14 7.89
CA ALA A 115 -18.62 6.88 8.98
C ALA A 115 -17.77 6.71 10.24
N THR A 116 -17.37 7.82 10.87
CA THR A 116 -16.56 7.85 12.09
C THR A 116 -17.31 8.61 13.17
N ALA A 117 -17.45 8.00 14.33
CA ALA A 117 -17.88 8.67 15.55
C ALA A 117 -16.73 8.71 16.54
N ASN A 118 -16.50 9.84 17.16
CA ASN A 118 -15.47 9.97 18.18
C ASN A 118 -15.94 10.78 19.38
N TYR A 119 -15.40 10.42 20.55
CA TYR A 119 -15.66 11.13 21.80
C TYR A 119 -14.34 11.29 22.55
N ILE A 120 -14.06 12.50 23.02
CA ILE A 120 -12.88 12.83 23.79
C ILE A 120 -13.32 13.46 25.11
N TRP A 121 -12.85 12.88 26.21
CA TRP A 121 -12.96 13.44 27.54
C TRP A 121 -11.57 13.85 28.05
N LYS A 122 -11.33 15.14 28.19
CA LYS A 122 -10.14 15.72 28.82
C LYS A 122 -10.31 15.62 30.34
N ILE A 123 -9.56 14.74 30.97
CA ILE A 123 -9.70 14.41 32.40
C ILE A 123 -9.13 15.55 33.26
N ASP A 124 -7.98 16.09 32.84
CA ASP A 124 -7.28 17.15 33.53
C ASP A 124 -6.64 18.17 32.55
N THR A 125 -5.96 19.19 33.10
CA THR A 125 -5.24 20.21 32.33
C THR A 125 -3.82 19.78 31.94
N LEU A 126 -3.32 18.64 32.42
CA LEU A 126 -2.00 18.09 32.13
C LEU A 126 -1.97 17.30 30.81
N GLY A 127 -3.13 17.07 30.20
CA GLY A 127 -3.28 16.34 28.95
C GLY A 127 -3.69 14.87 29.15
N SER A 128 -4.20 14.49 30.33
CA SER A 128 -4.85 13.20 30.50
C SER A 128 -6.21 13.20 29.81
N GLN A 129 -6.48 12.14 29.05
CA GLN A 129 -7.73 12.04 28.29
C GLN A 129 -8.19 10.59 28.12
N PHE A 130 -9.47 10.44 27.99
CA PHE A 130 -10.11 9.24 27.47
C PHE A 130 -10.64 9.51 26.08
N LYS A 131 -10.43 8.59 25.15
CA LYS A 131 -10.86 8.69 23.76
C LYS A 131 -11.59 7.42 23.35
N LEU A 132 -12.76 7.59 22.74
CA LEU A 132 -13.53 6.52 22.11
C LEU A 132 -13.66 6.86 20.64
N ILE A 133 -13.38 5.89 19.75
CA ILE A 133 -13.56 6.01 18.30
C ILE A 133 -14.30 4.78 17.84
N ALA A 134 -15.26 4.98 16.95
CA ALA A 134 -15.92 3.91 16.21
C ALA A 134 -15.93 4.29 14.72
N ASP A 135 -15.40 3.42 13.88
CA ASP A 135 -15.33 3.58 12.44
C ASP A 135 -16.10 2.46 11.76
N TYR A 136 -16.91 2.81 10.78
CA TYR A 136 -17.54 1.88 9.86
C TYR A 136 -17.19 2.25 8.44
N THR A 137 -16.71 1.30 7.66
CA THR A 137 -16.43 1.48 6.24
C THR A 137 -17.13 0.38 5.45
N ARG A 138 -17.91 0.79 4.46
CA ARG A 138 -18.46 -0.10 3.44
C ARG A 138 -17.85 0.24 2.11
N TYR A 139 -17.22 -0.76 1.49
CA TYR A 139 -16.71 -0.70 0.12
C TYR A 139 -17.52 -1.63 -0.76
N THR A 140 -17.95 -1.14 -1.92
CA THR A 140 -18.56 -1.94 -2.97
C THR A 140 -17.84 -1.69 -4.29
N SER A 141 -17.67 -2.74 -5.09
CA SER A 141 -17.13 -2.61 -6.43
C SER A 141 -17.79 -3.64 -7.34
N ASP A 142 -18.20 -3.18 -8.51
CA ASP A 142 -18.71 -4.02 -9.58
C ASP A 142 -17.87 -3.79 -10.83
N GLY A 143 -17.57 -4.86 -11.56
CA GLY A 143 -16.73 -4.80 -12.75
C GLY A 143 -17.21 -5.73 -13.84
N ASP A 144 -17.23 -5.22 -15.07
CA ASP A 144 -17.54 -5.97 -16.28
C ASP A 144 -16.32 -5.96 -17.20
N ASN A 145 -15.92 -7.14 -17.65
CA ASN A 145 -14.77 -7.31 -18.50
C ASN A 145 -15.16 -8.13 -19.74
N SER A 146 -14.70 -7.72 -20.90
CA SER A 146 -14.82 -8.49 -22.12
C SER A 146 -13.47 -8.66 -22.79
N TYR A 147 -13.24 -9.86 -23.30
CA TYR A 147 -11.99 -10.28 -23.96
C TYR A 147 -12.32 -10.87 -25.32
N HIS A 148 -11.72 -10.35 -26.37
CA HIS A 148 -11.76 -10.93 -27.70
C HIS A 148 -10.34 -11.21 -28.13
N THR A 149 -9.98 -12.48 -28.33
CA THR A 149 -8.65 -12.90 -28.73
C THR A 149 -8.73 -13.66 -30.04
N THR A 150 -8.00 -13.20 -31.04
CA THR A 150 -7.76 -13.89 -32.30
C THR A 150 -6.37 -14.52 -32.25
N THR A 151 -6.29 -15.83 -32.29
CA THR A 151 -5.02 -16.60 -32.29
C THR A 151 -4.78 -17.17 -33.67
N CYS A 152 -3.63 -16.85 -34.24
CA CYS A 152 -3.12 -17.39 -35.50
C CYS A 152 -1.92 -18.29 -35.20
N ALA A 153 -2.06 -19.57 -35.50
CA ALA A 153 -1.01 -20.60 -35.44
C ALA A 153 -0.88 -21.27 -36.81
N PRO A 154 0.23 -21.96 -37.13
CA PRO A 154 0.40 -22.66 -38.40
C PRO A 154 -0.79 -23.54 -38.75
N GLY A 155 -1.52 -23.20 -39.82
CA GLY A 155 -2.72 -23.91 -40.28
C GLY A 155 -3.97 -23.77 -39.46
N THR A 156 -4.01 -22.85 -38.45
CA THR A 156 -5.18 -22.69 -37.58
C THR A 156 -5.42 -21.20 -37.25
N LEU A 157 -6.65 -20.74 -37.44
CA LEU A 157 -7.14 -19.45 -36.96
C LEU A 157 -8.26 -19.73 -35.95
N ARG A 158 -8.14 -19.16 -34.75
CA ARG A 158 -9.11 -19.36 -33.67
C ARG A 158 -9.51 -18.00 -33.07
N ASP A 159 -10.80 -17.76 -33.02
CA ASP A 159 -11.41 -16.65 -32.27
C ASP A 159 -11.94 -17.15 -30.93
N SER A 160 -11.66 -16.41 -29.87
CA SER A 160 -12.09 -16.71 -28.52
C SER A 160 -12.67 -15.45 -27.89
N LEU A 161 -13.90 -15.56 -27.39
CA LEU A 161 -14.59 -14.50 -26.67
C LEU A 161 -14.83 -14.96 -25.23
N TYR A 162 -14.49 -14.09 -24.29
CA TYR A 162 -14.72 -14.32 -22.86
C TYR A 162 -15.35 -13.05 -22.25
N GLU A 163 -16.19 -13.28 -21.26
CA GLU A 163 -16.76 -12.21 -20.41
C GLU A 163 -16.58 -12.59 -18.95
N SER A 164 -16.36 -11.57 -18.11
CA SER A 164 -16.43 -11.76 -16.66
C SER A 164 -17.15 -10.61 -15.99
N ALA A 165 -18.03 -10.95 -15.04
CA ALA A 165 -18.63 -10.02 -14.11
C ALA A 165 -18.06 -10.27 -12.71
N THR A 166 -17.56 -9.21 -12.08
CA THR A 166 -16.98 -9.26 -10.75
C THR A 166 -17.76 -8.37 -9.79
N GLY A 167 -17.85 -8.74 -8.52
CA GLY A 167 -18.46 -7.92 -7.49
C GLY A 167 -17.77 -8.14 -6.16
N SER A 168 -17.47 -7.05 -5.44
CA SER A 168 -16.86 -7.07 -4.13
C SER A 168 -17.69 -6.23 -3.15
N VAL A 169 -17.90 -6.74 -1.95
CA VAL A 169 -18.52 -6.00 -0.84
C VAL A 169 -17.70 -6.25 0.43
N TYR A 170 -17.17 -5.17 1.02
CA TYR A 170 -16.41 -5.22 2.25
C TYR A 170 -17.03 -4.31 3.29
N ASP A 171 -17.42 -4.88 4.43
CA ASP A 171 -17.90 -4.18 5.61
C ASP A 171 -16.85 -4.28 6.73
N ILE A 172 -16.34 -3.13 7.16
CA ILE A 172 -15.27 -3.05 8.17
C ILE A 172 -15.78 -2.20 9.33
N LEU A 173 -15.84 -2.80 10.51
CA LEU A 173 -16.16 -2.12 11.77
C LEU A 173 -14.93 -2.11 12.67
N THR A 174 -14.56 -0.94 13.20
CA THR A 174 -13.50 -0.81 14.20
C THR A 174 -14.02 0.01 15.37
N ALA A 175 -13.74 -0.43 16.60
CA ALA A 175 -13.96 0.33 17.81
C ALA A 175 -12.66 0.37 18.64
N ASP A 176 -12.27 1.55 19.11
CA ASP A 176 -11.08 1.77 19.93
C ASP A 176 -11.42 2.63 21.15
N ALA A 177 -11.07 2.15 22.34
CA ALA A 177 -11.23 2.87 23.60
C ALA A 177 -9.85 3.02 24.25
N GLY A 178 -9.34 4.25 24.33
CA GLY A 178 -8.01 4.56 24.81
C GLY A 178 -7.97 5.57 25.94
N LEU A 179 -7.19 5.26 26.97
CA LEU A 179 -6.88 6.14 28.10
C LEU A 179 -5.42 6.62 27.98
N THR A 180 -5.21 7.92 28.04
CA THR A 180 -3.90 8.53 28.27
C THR A 180 -3.90 9.17 29.64
N ARG A 181 -2.96 8.82 30.51
CA ARG A 181 -2.81 9.38 31.84
C ARG A 181 -1.42 10.03 31.97
N LYS A 182 -1.40 11.33 32.20
CA LYS A 182 -0.18 12.06 32.56
C LYS A 182 0.04 11.88 34.07
N LEU A 183 1.22 11.40 34.43
CA LEU A 183 1.65 11.14 35.79
C LEU A 183 2.78 12.09 36.19
N PRO A 184 3.05 12.27 37.49
CA PRO A 184 4.21 13.03 37.94
C PRO A 184 5.54 12.51 37.35
N HIS A 185 6.58 13.33 37.43
CA HIS A 185 7.95 13.01 37.05
C HIS A 185 8.13 12.65 35.57
N GLY A 186 7.30 13.19 34.66
CA GLY A 186 7.44 13.01 33.22
C GLY A 186 6.97 11.64 32.70
N LEU A 187 6.19 10.92 33.49
CA LEU A 187 5.59 9.64 33.10
C LEU A 187 4.24 9.86 32.37
N THR A 188 4.02 9.06 31.33
CA THR A 188 2.73 8.98 30.64
C THR A 188 2.36 7.53 30.46
N LEU A 189 1.21 7.13 31.00
CA LEU A 189 0.60 5.82 30.77
C LEU A 189 -0.43 5.93 29.64
N ARG A 190 -0.39 5.00 28.68
CA ARG A 190 -1.47 4.79 27.71
C ARG A 190 -1.93 3.36 27.78
N ALA A 191 -3.23 3.14 27.79
CA ALA A 191 -3.82 1.81 27.74
C ALA A 191 -5.13 1.85 26.96
N GLY A 192 -5.50 0.75 26.34
CA GLY A 192 -6.75 0.71 25.60
C GLY A 192 -7.10 -0.68 25.10
N LEU A 193 -8.31 -0.73 24.52
CA LEU A 193 -8.91 -1.90 23.89
C LEU A 193 -9.29 -1.54 22.48
N ARG A 194 -9.10 -2.47 21.53
CA ARG A 194 -9.53 -2.33 20.15
C ARG A 194 -10.22 -3.60 19.68
N TYR A 195 -11.30 -3.42 18.97
CA TYR A 195 -12.00 -4.48 18.26
C TYR A 195 -12.12 -4.11 16.79
N THR A 196 -11.86 -5.06 15.91
CA THR A 196 -12.06 -4.91 14.46
C THR A 196 -12.80 -6.12 13.93
N ARG A 197 -13.80 -5.90 13.11
CA ARG A 197 -14.51 -6.94 12.36
C ARG A 197 -14.50 -6.57 10.89
N ASN A 198 -14.04 -7.49 10.05
CA ASN A 198 -14.01 -7.41 8.61
C ASN A 198 -14.93 -8.51 8.06
N ASP A 199 -15.98 -8.13 7.34
CA ASP A 199 -16.81 -9.05 6.56
C ASP A 199 -16.59 -8.72 5.08
N MET A 200 -16.11 -9.69 4.31
CA MET A 200 -15.69 -9.49 2.93
C MET A 200 -16.29 -10.56 2.04
N ALA A 201 -16.93 -10.15 0.96
CA ALA A 201 -17.49 -11.02 -0.06
C ALA A 201 -16.97 -10.61 -1.43
N ASP A 202 -16.42 -11.58 -2.16
CA ASP A 202 -15.98 -11.44 -3.54
C ASP A 202 -16.64 -12.50 -4.40
N LYS A 203 -17.14 -12.10 -5.55
CA LYS A 203 -17.71 -13.00 -6.56
C LYS A 203 -17.14 -12.70 -7.93
N SER A 204 -16.98 -13.73 -8.73
CA SER A 204 -16.68 -13.62 -10.17
C SER A 204 -17.47 -14.66 -10.93
N ARG A 205 -17.99 -14.26 -12.05
CA ARG A 205 -18.67 -15.12 -13.04
C ARG A 205 -17.91 -15.00 -14.34
N TYR A 206 -17.42 -16.09 -14.84
CA TYR A 206 -16.68 -16.18 -16.09
C TYR A 206 -17.46 -17.00 -17.11
N ALA A 207 -17.53 -16.56 -18.36
CA ALA A 207 -18.14 -17.29 -19.45
C ALA A 207 -17.29 -17.19 -20.72
N ALA A 208 -17.31 -18.21 -21.54
CA ALA A 208 -16.73 -18.23 -22.87
C ALA A 208 -17.80 -18.46 -23.92
N GLN A 209 -17.64 -17.84 -25.09
CA GLN A 209 -18.52 -18.10 -26.22
C GLN A 209 -17.96 -19.27 -27.06
N THR A 210 -18.78 -20.31 -27.22
CA THR A 210 -18.46 -21.47 -28.05
C THR A 210 -19.61 -21.65 -29.04
N GLN A 211 -19.32 -21.62 -30.34
CA GLN A 211 -20.31 -21.73 -31.42
C GLN A 211 -21.50 -20.78 -31.26
N GLY A 212 -21.25 -19.55 -30.86
CA GLY A 212 -22.27 -18.52 -30.66
C GLY A 212 -23.05 -18.59 -29.34
N THR A 213 -22.82 -19.62 -28.51
CA THR A 213 -23.47 -19.80 -27.20
C THR A 213 -22.51 -19.50 -26.07
N TRP A 214 -22.97 -18.73 -25.05
CA TRP A 214 -22.22 -18.47 -23.84
C TRP A 214 -22.27 -19.64 -22.87
N LEU A 215 -21.11 -20.19 -22.52
CA LEU A 215 -20.96 -21.28 -21.57
C LEU A 215 -20.21 -20.77 -20.34
N ALA A 216 -20.74 -21.02 -19.14
CA ALA A 216 -20.07 -20.69 -17.90
C ALA A 216 -18.78 -21.48 -17.75
N LEU A 217 -17.74 -20.85 -17.21
CA LEU A 217 -16.45 -21.44 -16.88
C LEU A 217 -16.30 -21.53 -15.35
N PRO A 218 -16.73 -22.63 -14.71
CA PRO A 218 -16.71 -22.78 -13.26
C PRO A 218 -15.31 -22.68 -12.65
N GLU A 219 -14.28 -23.13 -13.36
CA GLU A 219 -12.88 -23.10 -12.92
C GLU A 219 -12.30 -21.71 -12.75
N TYR A 220 -12.92 -20.68 -13.37
CA TYR A 220 -12.57 -19.27 -13.25
C TYR A 220 -13.61 -18.46 -12.49
N SER A 221 -14.72 -19.10 -12.10
CA SER A 221 -15.81 -18.48 -11.37
C SER A 221 -15.69 -18.80 -9.89
N TYR A 222 -16.01 -17.84 -9.04
CA TYR A 222 -15.99 -18.04 -7.60
C TYR A 222 -17.03 -17.18 -6.90
N ASP A 223 -17.38 -17.58 -5.70
CA ASP A 223 -18.20 -16.84 -4.76
C ASP A 223 -17.63 -17.10 -3.36
N GLN A 224 -16.95 -16.13 -2.78
CA GLN A 224 -16.20 -16.32 -1.56
C GLN A 224 -16.63 -15.31 -0.49
N HIS A 225 -16.76 -15.80 0.71
CA HIS A 225 -17.02 -15.02 1.90
C HIS A 225 -15.94 -15.24 2.95
N TYR A 226 -15.51 -14.16 3.59
CA TYR A 226 -14.44 -14.14 4.58
C TYR A 226 -14.83 -13.23 5.72
N THR A 227 -14.75 -13.73 6.94
CA THR A 227 -14.95 -12.95 8.17
C THR A 227 -13.68 -13.01 9.01
N GLU A 228 -13.19 -11.84 9.43
CA GLU A 228 -12.08 -11.74 10.37
C GLU A 228 -12.50 -10.88 11.56
N GLN A 229 -12.19 -11.35 12.77
CA GLN A 229 -12.41 -10.62 14.01
C GLN A 229 -11.09 -10.53 14.78
N ILE A 230 -10.75 -9.32 15.22
CA ILE A 230 -9.51 -9.04 15.95
C ILE A 230 -9.88 -8.30 17.23
N GLY A 231 -9.67 -8.92 18.37
CA GLY A 231 -9.73 -8.29 19.69
C GLY A 231 -8.31 -8.00 20.18
N ALA A 232 -8.06 -6.79 20.67
CA ALA A 232 -6.74 -6.40 21.15
C ALA A 232 -6.83 -5.57 22.44
N ALA A 233 -5.84 -5.80 23.33
CA ALA A 233 -5.57 -4.94 24.47
C ALA A 233 -4.13 -4.44 24.40
N TYR A 234 -3.89 -3.20 24.77
CA TYR A 234 -2.55 -2.61 24.73
C TYR A 234 -2.30 -1.71 25.94
N ALA A 235 -1.02 -1.66 26.33
CA ALA A 235 -0.54 -0.70 27.32
C ALA A 235 0.85 -0.23 26.96
N SER A 236 1.17 1.05 27.21
CA SER A 236 2.50 1.61 27.05
C SER A 236 2.81 2.62 28.13
N LEU A 237 4.09 2.70 28.50
CA LEU A 237 4.64 3.66 29.43
C LEU A 237 5.70 4.50 28.70
N GLU A 238 5.56 5.80 28.80
CA GLU A 238 6.51 6.79 28.29
C GLU A 238 7.12 7.53 29.47
N TYR A 239 8.43 7.75 29.44
CA TYR A 239 9.16 8.51 30.45
C TYR A 239 10.08 9.52 29.78
N SER A 240 9.98 10.76 30.22
CA SER A 240 10.79 11.87 29.74
C SER A 240 11.47 12.56 30.93
N ALA A 241 12.78 12.44 31.03
CA ALA A 241 13.57 13.11 32.07
C ALA A 241 14.94 13.54 31.55
N GLY A 242 15.26 14.80 31.75
CA GLY A 242 16.53 15.38 31.33
C GLY A 242 16.80 15.23 29.84
N ARG A 243 17.72 14.39 29.46
CA ARG A 243 18.11 14.11 28.07
C ARG A 243 17.60 12.77 27.54
N TRP A 244 16.81 12.05 28.33
CA TRP A 244 16.28 10.74 28.00
C TRP A 244 14.80 10.81 27.70
N GLU A 245 14.40 10.07 26.68
CA GLU A 245 13.01 9.74 26.39
C GLU A 245 12.93 8.23 26.18
N LEU A 246 12.12 7.55 26.99
CA LEU A 246 11.96 6.11 27.00
C LEU A 246 10.49 5.81 26.70
N SER A 247 10.23 4.81 25.88
CA SER A 247 8.89 4.30 25.64
C SER A 247 8.94 2.78 25.57
N ALA A 248 8.06 2.12 26.30
CA ALA A 248 7.86 0.68 26.22
C ALA A 248 6.39 0.36 26.17
N GLY A 249 5.97 -0.50 25.26
CA GLY A 249 4.60 -0.89 25.07
C GLY A 249 4.47 -2.38 24.77
N LEU A 250 3.31 -2.91 25.12
CA LEU A 250 2.90 -4.27 24.79
C LEU A 250 1.45 -4.25 24.30
N ARG A 251 1.22 -4.95 23.19
CA ARG A 251 -0.12 -5.21 22.65
C ARG A 251 -0.33 -6.70 22.49
N GLY A 252 -1.43 -7.21 23.00
CA GLY A 252 -1.91 -8.57 22.78
C GLY A 252 -3.07 -8.55 21.79
N GLU A 253 -3.08 -9.44 20.82
CA GLU A 253 -4.15 -9.59 19.82
C GLU A 253 -4.62 -11.03 19.76
N TYR A 254 -5.94 -11.24 19.80
CA TYR A 254 -6.59 -12.48 19.42
C TYR A 254 -7.29 -12.28 18.08
N THR A 255 -6.98 -13.11 17.11
CA THR A 255 -7.56 -13.07 15.76
C THR A 255 -8.31 -14.36 15.50
N SER A 256 -9.54 -14.26 15.02
CA SER A 256 -10.34 -15.36 14.50
C SER A 256 -10.73 -15.08 13.06
N VAL A 257 -10.47 -16.06 12.19
CA VAL A 257 -10.75 -15.98 10.76
C VAL A 257 -11.62 -17.16 10.37
N ALA A 258 -12.65 -16.89 9.60
CA ALA A 258 -13.52 -17.91 9.00
C ALA A 258 -13.76 -17.61 7.52
N SER A 259 -13.66 -18.62 6.68
CA SER A 259 -14.06 -18.60 5.28
C SER A 259 -14.67 -19.94 4.91
N GLN A 260 -15.19 -20.07 3.69
CA GLN A 260 -15.72 -21.34 3.19
C GLN A 260 -14.63 -22.42 3.07
N ALA A 261 -13.37 -22.03 2.83
CA ALA A 261 -12.25 -22.92 2.59
C ALA A 261 -11.44 -23.28 3.84
N PHE A 262 -11.46 -22.41 4.87
CA PHE A 262 -10.66 -22.59 6.08
C PHE A 262 -11.21 -21.80 7.25
N GLY A 263 -10.87 -22.23 8.46
CA GLY A 263 -11.06 -21.47 9.71
C GLY A 263 -9.81 -21.58 10.56
N ARG A 264 -9.39 -20.47 11.17
CA ARG A 264 -8.25 -20.46 12.09
C ARG A 264 -8.35 -19.36 13.12
N SER A 265 -7.74 -19.58 14.27
CA SER A 265 -7.56 -18.54 15.28
C SER A 265 -6.15 -18.59 15.83
N TYR A 266 -5.64 -17.43 16.25
CA TYR A 266 -4.31 -17.32 16.83
C TYR A 266 -4.23 -16.11 17.77
N PHE A 267 -3.26 -16.18 18.68
CA PHE A 267 -2.93 -15.10 19.60
C PHE A 267 -1.50 -14.62 19.33
N GLY A 268 -1.29 -13.31 19.41
CA GLY A 268 0.01 -12.69 19.20
C GLY A 268 0.31 -11.62 20.25
N LEU A 269 1.59 -11.53 20.64
CA LEU A 269 2.12 -10.44 21.46
C LEU A 269 3.05 -9.57 20.63
N PHE A 270 2.86 -8.26 20.72
CA PHE A 270 3.53 -7.24 19.91
C PHE A 270 4.18 -6.19 20.84
N PRO A 271 5.36 -6.47 21.39
CA PRO A 271 6.13 -5.51 22.15
C PRO A 271 6.73 -4.42 21.24
N ASN A 272 6.92 -3.23 21.82
CA ASN A 272 7.69 -2.16 21.22
C ASN A 272 8.49 -1.44 22.32
N VAL A 273 9.73 -1.03 21.99
CA VAL A 273 10.60 -0.28 22.87
C VAL A 273 11.31 0.80 22.04
N SER A 274 11.37 2.00 22.58
CA SER A 274 12.14 3.11 22.02
C SER A 274 12.92 3.80 23.13
N VAL A 275 14.20 4.03 22.87
CA VAL A 275 15.10 4.76 23.76
C VAL A 275 15.72 5.89 22.96
N SER A 276 15.52 7.10 23.39
CA SER A 276 16.09 8.30 22.79
C SER A 276 16.94 9.06 23.81
N ARG A 277 18.11 9.52 23.38
CA ARG A 277 19.04 10.29 24.21
C ARG A 277 19.62 11.45 23.43
N ALA A 278 19.50 12.65 23.98
CA ALA A 278 20.25 13.81 23.54
C ALA A 278 21.69 13.73 24.13
N LEU A 279 22.69 13.66 23.24
CA LEU A 279 24.09 13.46 23.64
C LEU A 279 24.76 14.74 24.18
N ASN A 280 24.22 15.92 23.85
CA ASN A 280 24.72 17.21 24.31
C ASN A 280 23.61 18.09 24.90
N ALA A 281 24.01 19.14 25.64
CA ALA A 281 23.07 20.06 26.29
C ALA A 281 22.17 20.82 25.30
N LEU A 282 22.69 21.16 24.13
CA LEU A 282 21.95 21.85 23.07
C LEU A 282 21.03 20.92 22.28
N ARG A 283 21.00 19.63 22.62
CA ARG A 283 20.21 18.59 21.94
C ARG A 283 20.46 18.48 20.42
N THR A 284 21.60 19.00 19.93
CA THR A 284 21.92 18.95 18.51
C THR A 284 22.39 17.57 18.04
N TRP A 285 22.70 16.67 18.95
CA TRP A 285 22.95 15.27 18.71
C TRP A 285 21.92 14.43 19.44
N LEU A 286 21.19 13.61 18.69
CA LEU A 286 20.19 12.70 19.23
C LEU A 286 20.52 11.28 18.75
N LEU A 287 20.48 10.32 19.65
CA LEU A 287 20.58 8.90 19.36
C LEU A 287 19.26 8.23 19.71
N VAL A 288 18.69 7.47 18.79
CA VAL A 288 17.42 6.76 18.97
C VAL A 288 17.61 5.29 18.64
N ALA A 289 17.36 4.43 19.61
CA ALA A 289 17.31 2.99 19.43
C ALA A 289 15.87 2.51 19.54
N GLN A 290 15.43 1.67 18.58
CA GLN A 290 14.06 1.17 18.53
C GLN A 290 14.05 -0.34 18.25
N TRP A 291 13.10 -1.01 18.86
CA TRP A 291 12.73 -2.38 18.55
C TRP A 291 11.21 -2.55 18.61
N SER A 292 10.67 -3.30 17.65
CA SER A 292 9.25 -3.68 17.67
C SER A 292 9.05 -5.05 17.01
N ARG A 293 8.03 -5.76 17.45
CA ARG A 293 7.48 -6.92 16.77
C ARG A 293 6.12 -6.56 16.18
N ASN A 294 5.91 -6.91 14.90
CA ASN A 294 4.69 -6.60 14.16
C ASN A 294 4.16 -7.86 13.47
N ILE A 295 2.91 -7.81 13.05
CA ILE A 295 2.25 -8.83 12.23
C ILE A 295 1.72 -8.19 10.95
N GLU A 296 1.88 -8.88 9.82
CA GLU A 296 1.25 -8.56 8.56
C GLU A 296 0.41 -9.76 8.11
N ARG A 297 -0.89 -9.54 8.01
CA ARG A 297 -1.86 -10.60 7.65
C ARG A 297 -1.97 -10.71 6.14
N PRO A 298 -2.22 -11.92 5.61
CA PRO A 298 -2.55 -12.06 4.19
C PRO A 298 -3.75 -11.19 3.83
N ALA A 299 -3.66 -10.47 2.73
CA ALA A 299 -4.81 -9.76 2.18
C ALA A 299 -5.87 -10.77 1.70
N PHE A 300 -7.16 -10.43 1.83
CA PHE A 300 -8.24 -11.33 1.46
C PHE A 300 -8.14 -11.86 0.02
N PRO A 301 -7.85 -11.04 -1.02
CA PRO A 301 -7.67 -11.56 -2.37
C PRO A 301 -6.53 -12.57 -2.50
N ALA A 302 -5.48 -12.45 -1.67
CA ALA A 302 -4.37 -13.39 -1.66
C ALA A 302 -4.73 -14.79 -1.12
N LEU A 303 -5.85 -14.91 -0.42
CA LEU A 303 -6.37 -16.18 0.12
C LEU A 303 -7.35 -16.88 -0.85
N ASN A 304 -7.80 -16.20 -1.90
CA ASN A 304 -8.76 -16.75 -2.86
C ASN A 304 -8.08 -17.72 -3.84
N PRO A 305 -8.37 -19.04 -3.81
CA PRO A 305 -7.72 -20.01 -4.68
C PRO A 305 -8.18 -19.97 -6.14
N ALA A 306 -9.18 -19.15 -6.47
CA ALA A 306 -9.68 -19.04 -7.82
C ALA A 306 -8.62 -18.54 -8.80
N ARG A 307 -8.69 -19.02 -10.03
CA ARG A 307 -7.80 -18.59 -11.10
C ARG A 307 -8.32 -17.28 -11.71
N ILE A 308 -7.47 -16.27 -11.72
CA ILE A 308 -7.73 -14.98 -12.37
C ILE A 308 -6.85 -14.89 -13.61
N ARG A 309 -7.46 -14.68 -14.76
CA ARG A 309 -6.74 -14.53 -16.02
C ARG A 309 -6.07 -13.16 -16.10
N ILE A 310 -4.75 -13.12 -16.33
CA ILE A 310 -3.97 -11.90 -16.61
C ILE A 310 -3.79 -11.75 -18.11
N SER A 311 -3.45 -12.85 -18.80
CA SER A 311 -3.28 -12.91 -20.25
C SER A 311 -3.55 -14.35 -20.74
N ASP A 312 -3.39 -14.61 -22.04
CA ASP A 312 -3.56 -15.96 -22.61
C ASP A 312 -2.55 -16.97 -22.05
N TYR A 313 -1.42 -16.49 -21.53
CA TYR A 313 -0.33 -17.30 -21.00
C TYR A 313 0.04 -16.96 -19.55
N SER A 314 -0.85 -16.28 -18.83
CA SER A 314 -0.59 -15.88 -17.44
C SER A 314 -1.87 -15.90 -16.61
N TRP A 315 -1.77 -16.49 -15.42
CA TRP A 315 -2.83 -16.59 -14.43
C TRP A 315 -2.34 -16.13 -13.07
N GLN A 316 -3.23 -15.64 -12.26
CA GLN A 316 -2.99 -15.42 -10.84
C GLN A 316 -3.97 -16.29 -10.04
N SER A 317 -3.52 -16.83 -8.92
CA SER A 317 -4.38 -17.47 -7.93
C SER A 317 -3.92 -17.10 -6.54
N GLY A 318 -4.83 -17.02 -5.58
CA GLY A 318 -4.45 -16.88 -4.18
C GLY A 318 -4.11 -18.22 -3.55
N ASN A 319 -3.78 -18.19 -2.25
CA ASN A 319 -3.35 -19.35 -1.48
C ASN A 319 -4.00 -19.34 -0.09
N PRO A 320 -5.04 -20.18 0.14
CA PRO A 320 -5.71 -20.27 1.45
C PRO A 320 -4.79 -20.69 2.60
N SER A 321 -3.66 -21.33 2.29
CA SER A 321 -2.70 -21.81 3.29
C SER A 321 -1.73 -20.75 3.79
N LEU A 322 -1.84 -19.50 3.32
CA LEU A 322 -0.96 -18.41 3.75
C LEU A 322 -1.06 -18.19 5.25
N ARG A 323 0.10 -18.07 5.88
CA ARG A 323 0.26 -17.68 7.28
C ARG A 323 0.59 -16.20 7.38
N PRO A 324 0.23 -15.54 8.50
CA PRO A 324 0.68 -14.18 8.75
C PRO A 324 2.20 -14.08 8.83
N THR A 325 2.75 -13.01 8.29
CA THR A 325 4.16 -12.64 8.43
C THR A 325 4.39 -12.01 9.79
N TYR A 326 5.39 -12.46 10.53
CA TYR A 326 5.87 -11.81 11.74
C TYR A 326 7.18 -11.08 11.46
N ILE A 327 7.28 -9.84 11.93
CA ILE A 327 8.40 -8.95 11.60
C ILE A 327 9.00 -8.39 12.89
N HIS A 328 10.28 -8.68 13.14
CA HIS A 328 11.07 -7.95 14.13
C HIS A 328 11.82 -6.82 13.42
N ARG A 329 11.58 -5.59 13.88
CA ARG A 329 12.26 -4.39 13.37
C ARG A 329 13.11 -3.80 14.45
N PHE A 330 14.38 -3.51 14.14
CA PHE A 330 15.28 -2.78 15.01
C PHE A 330 16.07 -1.75 14.22
N SER A 331 16.30 -0.63 14.86
CA SER A 331 17.09 0.44 14.27
C SER A 331 17.83 1.24 15.34
N LEU A 332 18.98 1.76 14.94
CA LEU A 332 19.73 2.77 15.66
C LEU A 332 19.90 3.96 14.74
N THR A 333 19.34 5.10 15.13
CA THR A 333 19.36 6.34 14.35
C THR A 333 20.16 7.41 15.10
N ALA A 334 21.15 7.97 14.44
CA ALA A 334 21.85 9.17 14.88
C ALA A 334 21.31 10.38 14.09
N VAL A 335 20.89 11.41 14.81
CA VAL A 335 20.45 12.68 14.23
C VAL A 335 21.40 13.79 14.65
N TRP A 336 21.91 14.54 13.67
CA TRP A 336 22.77 15.69 13.91
C TRP A 336 22.15 16.99 13.41
N LYS A 337 22.15 17.99 14.30
CA LYS A 337 21.57 19.33 14.05
C LYS A 337 20.13 19.28 13.53
N TYR A 338 19.33 18.26 13.92
CA TYR A 338 17.95 18.01 13.47
C TYR A 338 17.80 17.92 11.92
N ARG A 339 18.88 17.62 11.21
CA ARG A 339 18.93 17.66 9.74
C ARG A 339 19.57 16.41 9.13
N TYR A 340 20.71 16.02 9.66
CA TYR A 340 21.46 14.87 9.14
C TYR A 340 21.06 13.64 9.91
N THR A 341 20.69 12.58 9.21
CA THR A 341 20.33 11.32 9.84
C THR A 341 21.16 10.18 9.27
N LEU A 342 21.59 9.30 10.15
CA LEU A 342 22.18 8.01 9.80
C LEU A 342 21.45 6.94 10.60
N THR A 343 20.87 5.98 9.91
CA THR A 343 20.15 4.85 10.51
C THR A 343 20.81 3.54 10.09
N VAL A 344 21.07 2.67 11.04
CA VAL A 344 21.44 1.27 10.81
C VAL A 344 20.34 0.42 11.42
N GLY A 345 19.88 -0.60 10.72
CA GLY A 345 18.79 -1.41 11.24
C GLY A 345 18.61 -2.74 10.52
N GLY A 346 17.61 -3.46 10.96
CA GLY A 346 17.21 -4.73 10.36
C GLY A 346 15.74 -5.02 10.51
N ASN A 347 15.16 -5.67 9.49
CA ASN A 347 13.84 -6.26 9.49
C ASN A 347 14.00 -7.76 9.32
N LEU A 348 13.64 -8.54 10.34
CA LEU A 348 13.67 -10.00 10.28
C LEU A 348 12.24 -10.49 10.08
N HIS A 349 11.99 -11.10 8.92
CA HIS A 349 10.68 -11.62 8.57
C HIS A 349 10.66 -13.13 8.73
N HIS A 350 9.60 -13.63 9.34
CA HIS A 350 9.24 -15.04 9.37
C HIS A 350 7.90 -15.19 8.65
N ASP A 351 7.82 -16.19 7.75
CA ASP A 351 6.66 -16.43 6.88
C ASP A 351 6.30 -15.22 5.99
N LEU A 352 7.29 -14.51 5.44
CA LEU A 352 7.04 -13.37 4.56
C LEU A 352 6.30 -13.80 3.30
N ILE A 353 5.18 -13.13 3.02
CA ILE A 353 4.36 -13.42 1.85
C ILE A 353 4.99 -12.78 0.60
N ARG A 354 5.24 -13.59 -0.43
CA ARG A 354 5.74 -13.16 -1.73
C ARG A 354 4.98 -13.84 -2.86
N GLU A 355 4.82 -13.15 -3.95
CA GLU A 355 4.31 -13.72 -5.19
C GLU A 355 5.41 -14.56 -5.85
N ILE A 356 5.09 -15.80 -6.16
CA ILE A 356 5.97 -16.76 -6.81
C ILE A 356 5.35 -17.14 -8.14
N ALA A 357 6.14 -17.02 -9.21
CA ALA A 357 5.75 -17.48 -10.54
C ALA A 357 6.07 -18.98 -10.68
N HIS A 358 5.06 -19.75 -11.05
CA HIS A 358 5.16 -21.16 -11.30
C HIS A 358 4.81 -21.49 -12.76
N ARG A 359 5.39 -22.55 -13.29
CA ARG A 359 4.94 -23.13 -14.56
C ARG A 359 3.62 -23.85 -14.33
N ASP A 360 2.65 -23.67 -15.22
CA ASP A 360 1.40 -24.44 -15.16
C ASP A 360 1.66 -25.86 -15.64
N ALA A 361 1.32 -26.85 -14.81
CA ALA A 361 1.51 -28.25 -15.13
C ALA A 361 0.59 -28.75 -16.28
N THR A 362 -0.56 -28.10 -16.44
CA THR A 362 -1.57 -28.45 -17.48
C THR A 362 -1.40 -27.67 -18.78
N ALA A 363 -0.70 -26.53 -18.71
CA ALA A 363 -0.39 -25.67 -19.85
C ALA A 363 1.07 -25.21 -19.75
N PRO A 364 2.04 -26.00 -20.26
CA PRO A 364 3.49 -25.76 -20.06
C PRO A 364 3.98 -24.38 -20.55
N ASP A 365 3.25 -23.76 -21.48
CA ASP A 365 3.55 -22.42 -22.01
C ASP A 365 2.98 -21.29 -21.13
N ALA A 366 2.17 -21.63 -20.13
CA ALA A 366 1.56 -20.68 -19.22
C ALA A 366 2.30 -20.63 -17.86
N VAL A 367 2.25 -19.45 -17.28
CA VAL A 367 2.79 -19.17 -15.94
C VAL A 367 1.63 -18.78 -15.03
N TYR A 368 1.56 -19.36 -13.84
CA TYR A 368 0.68 -18.87 -12.81
C TYR A 368 1.47 -18.24 -11.67
N ILE A 369 0.96 -17.11 -11.17
CA ILE A 369 1.54 -16.36 -10.05
C ILE A 369 0.68 -16.66 -8.82
N ARG A 370 1.33 -17.07 -7.72
CA ARG A 370 0.66 -17.37 -6.46
C ARG A 370 1.43 -16.82 -5.27
N PRO A 371 0.77 -16.20 -4.29
CA PRO A 371 1.42 -15.79 -3.06
C PRO A 371 1.79 -17.00 -2.20
N GLU A 372 3.02 -17.01 -1.68
CA GLU A 372 3.56 -18.06 -0.83
C GLU A 372 4.35 -17.47 0.34
N ASN A 373 4.46 -18.20 1.44
CA ASN A 373 5.28 -17.79 2.55
C ASN A 373 6.74 -18.23 2.33
N HIS A 374 7.66 -17.26 2.32
CA HIS A 374 9.08 -17.56 2.47
C HIS A 374 9.38 -17.95 3.91
N TYR A 375 10.20 -18.96 4.12
CA TYR A 375 10.59 -19.40 5.46
C TYR A 375 11.24 -18.26 6.26
N THR A 376 12.23 -17.57 5.68
CA THR A 376 12.77 -16.32 6.22
C THR A 376 13.23 -15.39 5.11
N GLU A 377 13.02 -14.08 5.32
CA GLU A 377 13.62 -13.05 4.50
C GLU A 377 14.06 -11.90 5.41
N ASN A 378 15.38 -11.69 5.50
CA ASN A 378 15.96 -10.72 6.43
C ASN A 378 16.60 -9.59 5.65
N HIS A 379 16.28 -8.36 6.06
CA HIS A 379 16.82 -7.13 5.47
C HIS A 379 17.66 -6.40 6.53
N TRP A 380 18.95 -6.24 6.27
CA TRP A 380 19.81 -5.36 7.03
C TRP A 380 20.09 -4.12 6.21
N PHE A 381 19.99 -2.95 6.79
CA PHE A 381 20.10 -1.72 6.02
C PHE A 381 20.91 -0.64 6.73
N VAL A 382 21.50 0.23 5.90
CA VAL A 382 22.07 1.51 6.30
C VAL A 382 21.38 2.58 5.48
N ALA A 383 20.80 3.57 6.13
CA ALA A 383 20.11 4.69 5.51
C ALA A 383 20.72 6.01 5.95
N ALA A 384 20.95 6.92 5.02
CA ALA A 384 21.47 8.25 5.30
C ALA A 384 20.61 9.33 4.62
N SER A 385 20.34 10.43 5.33
CA SER A 385 19.72 11.63 4.79
C SER A 385 20.59 12.84 5.08
N VAL A 386 21.00 13.52 4.01
CA VAL A 386 21.98 14.62 4.06
C VAL A 386 21.42 15.81 3.29
N PRO A 387 20.64 16.70 3.92
CA PRO A 387 20.27 17.98 3.34
C PRO A 387 21.41 18.98 3.54
N ALA A 388 22.05 19.40 2.45
CA ALA A 388 23.18 20.31 2.47
C ALA A 388 22.82 21.66 1.79
N LYS A 389 23.11 22.76 2.47
CA LYS A 389 23.09 24.08 1.86
C LYS A 389 24.48 24.38 1.32
N ILE A 390 24.68 24.20 0.01
CA ILE A 390 25.99 24.35 -0.62
C ILE A 390 26.34 25.85 -0.74
N THR A 391 25.36 26.64 -1.18
CA THR A 391 25.45 28.10 -1.25
C THR A 391 24.15 28.74 -0.79
N ARG A 392 24.02 30.09 -0.85
CA ARG A 392 22.76 30.80 -0.56
C ARG A 392 21.65 30.48 -1.57
N TRP A 393 22.04 30.11 -2.79
CA TRP A 393 21.13 29.87 -3.91
C TRP A 393 21.05 28.40 -4.32
N TRP A 394 21.92 27.51 -3.77
CA TRP A 394 21.95 26.09 -4.09
C TRP A 394 21.81 25.23 -2.84
N ASN A 395 20.75 24.42 -2.80
CA ASN A 395 20.54 23.38 -1.80
C ASN A 395 20.61 22.01 -2.48
N LEU A 396 21.26 21.07 -1.79
CA LEU A 396 21.35 19.67 -2.17
C LEU A 396 20.70 18.83 -1.09
N SER A 397 19.84 17.89 -1.45
CA SER A 397 19.34 16.85 -0.54
C SER A 397 19.68 15.49 -1.13
N VAL A 398 20.35 14.65 -0.35
CA VAL A 398 20.68 13.27 -0.74
C VAL A 398 20.11 12.34 0.30
N ASN A 399 19.31 11.36 -0.15
CA ASN A 399 18.87 10.22 0.65
C ASN A 399 19.35 8.95 -0.03
N ALA A 400 19.95 8.07 0.74
CA ALA A 400 20.44 6.79 0.24
C ALA A 400 20.17 5.68 1.24
N VAL A 401 19.80 4.51 0.74
CA VAL A 401 19.58 3.29 1.52
C VAL A 401 20.28 2.14 0.83
N GLY A 402 21.23 1.52 1.52
CA GLY A 402 21.82 0.25 1.13
C GLY A 402 21.18 -0.88 1.95
N VAL A 403 20.78 -1.96 1.30
CA VAL A 403 20.13 -3.11 1.93
C VAL A 403 20.87 -4.39 1.57
N MET A 404 21.19 -5.20 2.56
CA MET A 404 21.54 -6.59 2.40
C MET A 404 20.30 -7.44 2.67
N GLN A 405 19.79 -8.07 1.63
CA GLN A 405 18.63 -8.96 1.67
C GLN A 405 19.12 -10.41 1.70
N ARG A 406 18.66 -11.18 2.66
CA ARG A 406 18.98 -12.61 2.80
C ARG A 406 17.69 -13.41 2.78
N ILE A 407 17.50 -14.19 1.72
CA ILE A 407 16.28 -14.95 1.43
C ILE A 407 16.51 -16.43 1.63
N ARG A 408 15.57 -17.11 2.31
CA ARG A 408 15.46 -18.56 2.38
C ARG A 408 14.02 -18.95 2.09
N LEU A 409 13.79 -19.64 0.97
CA LEU A 409 12.43 -20.02 0.53
C LEU A 409 11.86 -21.13 1.43
N ASN A 410 12.64 -22.20 1.67
CA ASN A 410 12.27 -23.32 2.53
C ASN A 410 13.23 -23.48 3.69
N SER A 411 12.86 -24.25 4.71
CA SER A 411 13.70 -24.49 5.90
C SER A 411 15.03 -25.20 5.60
N THR A 412 15.07 -25.98 4.50
CA THR A 412 16.22 -26.78 4.06
C THR A 412 17.14 -26.03 3.09
N ASP A 413 16.69 -24.90 2.52
CA ASP A 413 17.43 -24.18 1.50
C ASP A 413 18.63 -23.44 2.09
N SER A 414 19.72 -23.35 1.34
CA SER A 414 20.78 -22.38 1.61
C SER A 414 20.31 -20.97 1.34
N PRO A 415 20.57 -20.00 2.24
CA PRO A 415 20.11 -18.63 2.04
C PRO A 415 20.83 -17.94 0.87
N ALA A 416 20.06 -17.34 -0.03
CA ALA A 416 20.57 -16.43 -1.04
C ALA A 416 20.75 -15.02 -0.44
N THR A 417 21.83 -14.33 -0.83
CA THR A 417 22.12 -12.96 -0.36
C THR A 417 22.19 -12.02 -1.55
N HIS A 418 21.43 -10.92 -1.48
CA HIS A 418 21.38 -9.87 -2.49
C HIS A 418 21.69 -8.52 -1.84
N TYR A 419 22.28 -7.62 -2.62
CA TYR A 419 22.55 -6.25 -2.21
C TYR A 419 21.72 -5.29 -3.07
N LEU A 420 20.95 -4.43 -2.41
CA LEU A 420 20.04 -3.49 -3.02
C LEU A 420 20.44 -2.08 -2.63
N MET A 421 20.23 -1.13 -3.52
CA MET A 421 20.49 0.29 -3.26
C MET A 421 19.34 1.13 -3.79
N PHE A 422 18.91 2.08 -2.98
CA PHE A 422 18.00 3.16 -3.37
C PHE A 422 18.68 4.47 -3.05
N ALA A 423 18.65 5.40 -3.99
CA ALA A 423 19.19 6.73 -3.78
C ALA A 423 18.32 7.77 -4.48
N ASP A 424 18.09 8.88 -3.83
CA ASP A 424 17.54 10.07 -4.44
C ASP A 424 18.38 11.30 -4.09
N ALA A 425 18.61 12.15 -5.09
CA ALA A 425 19.34 13.39 -4.95
C ALA A 425 18.52 14.51 -5.59
N THR A 426 18.28 15.57 -4.85
CA THR A 426 17.56 16.75 -5.33
C THR A 426 18.44 17.98 -5.19
N CYS A 427 18.68 18.66 -6.32
CA CYS A 427 19.33 19.95 -6.38
C CYS A 427 18.27 21.03 -6.58
N SER A 428 18.16 21.98 -5.66
CA SER A 428 17.23 23.11 -5.76
C SER A 428 18.02 24.41 -5.83
N PHE A 429 17.69 25.22 -6.82
CA PHE A 429 18.36 26.50 -7.11
C PHE A 429 17.38 27.66 -6.99
N THR A 430 17.68 28.59 -6.09
CA THR A 430 16.94 29.86 -5.99
C THR A 430 17.73 30.92 -6.72
N LEU A 431 17.28 31.30 -7.90
CA LEU A 431 17.95 32.20 -8.80
C LEU A 431 17.38 33.63 -8.72
N PRO A 432 18.13 34.65 -9.18
CA PRO A 432 17.62 36.02 -9.24
C PRO A 432 16.33 36.16 -10.06
N ALA A 433 15.69 37.31 -9.93
CA ALA A 433 14.47 37.67 -10.67
C ALA A 433 13.29 36.68 -10.50
N GLY A 434 13.20 35.95 -9.39
CA GLY A 434 12.07 35.03 -9.10
C GLY A 434 12.10 33.73 -9.87
N PHE A 435 13.26 33.30 -10.37
CA PHE A 435 13.44 31.98 -10.93
C PHE A 435 13.76 30.95 -9.83
N PHE A 436 13.22 29.77 -10.00
CA PHE A 436 13.56 28.58 -9.23
C PHE A 436 13.77 27.42 -10.19
N ALA A 437 14.81 26.66 -9.99
CA ALA A 437 15.07 25.44 -10.74
C ALA A 437 15.32 24.28 -9.79
N GLU A 438 14.86 23.10 -10.17
CA GLU A 438 15.06 21.87 -9.42
C GLU A 438 15.41 20.74 -10.38
N ALA A 439 16.41 19.94 -10.00
CA ALA A 439 16.74 18.68 -10.66
C ALA A 439 16.72 17.57 -9.63
N ALA A 440 15.91 16.53 -9.87
CA ALA A 440 15.82 15.37 -8.99
C ALA A 440 16.23 14.11 -9.76
N TYR A 441 17.16 13.36 -9.19
CA TYR A 441 17.62 12.07 -9.69
C TYR A 441 17.29 10.97 -8.71
N ARG A 442 16.65 9.90 -9.19
CA ARG A 442 16.35 8.70 -8.43
C ARG A 442 17.00 7.50 -9.08
N ALA A 443 17.64 6.69 -8.26
CA ALA A 443 18.27 5.45 -8.67
C ALA A 443 17.78 4.30 -7.77
N GLN A 444 17.49 3.18 -8.40
CA GLN A 444 17.18 1.93 -7.76
C GLN A 444 18.03 0.85 -8.42
N SER A 445 18.73 0.05 -7.63
CA SER A 445 19.42 -1.13 -8.13
C SER A 445 18.44 -2.24 -8.51
N ARG A 446 18.94 -3.39 -8.90
CA ARG A 446 18.13 -4.60 -9.06
C ARG A 446 17.41 -4.92 -7.76
N LEU A 447 16.16 -5.39 -7.87
CA LEU A 447 15.35 -5.87 -6.76
C LEU A 447 15.05 -7.36 -6.95
N TYR A 448 14.99 -8.07 -5.83
CA TYR A 448 14.64 -9.49 -5.79
C TYR A 448 13.39 -9.67 -4.94
N SER A 449 12.37 -10.33 -5.49
CA SER A 449 11.11 -10.61 -4.80
C SER A 449 10.57 -11.96 -5.25
N GLY A 450 10.40 -12.87 -4.33
CA GLY A 450 10.04 -14.24 -4.67
C GLY A 450 11.14 -14.88 -5.54
N ASN A 451 10.75 -15.41 -6.67
CA ASN A 451 11.65 -15.93 -7.71
C ASN A 451 11.79 -14.96 -8.91
N SER A 452 11.47 -13.69 -8.69
CA SER A 452 11.52 -12.65 -9.72
C SER A 452 12.63 -11.63 -9.43
N GLU A 453 13.23 -11.13 -10.49
CA GLU A 453 14.21 -10.05 -10.49
C GLU A 453 13.65 -8.86 -11.25
N VAL A 454 13.73 -7.67 -10.66
CA VAL A 454 13.37 -6.40 -11.32
C VAL A 454 14.65 -5.64 -11.63
N GLY A 455 14.85 -5.29 -12.86
CA GLY A 455 16.03 -4.56 -13.33
C GLY A 455 16.18 -3.18 -12.67
N PRO A 456 17.37 -2.57 -12.78
CA PRO A 456 17.63 -1.26 -12.20
C PRO A 456 16.78 -0.19 -12.89
N ARG A 457 16.40 0.83 -12.09
CA ARG A 457 15.63 1.98 -12.60
C ARG A 457 16.33 3.27 -12.25
N HIS A 458 16.38 4.16 -13.23
CA HIS A 458 16.90 5.52 -13.09
C HIS A 458 15.87 6.50 -13.60
N THR A 459 15.64 7.56 -12.86
CA THR A 459 14.71 8.63 -13.24
C THR A 459 15.37 9.97 -12.98
N LEU A 460 15.40 10.80 -14.00
CA LEU A 460 15.83 12.20 -13.91
C LEU A 460 14.61 13.07 -14.21
N SER A 461 14.33 14.03 -13.35
CA SER A 461 13.31 15.06 -13.58
C SER A 461 13.90 16.43 -13.37
N ALA A 462 13.45 17.40 -14.15
CA ALA A 462 13.86 18.79 -14.02
C ALA A 462 12.63 19.70 -14.03
N THR A 463 12.58 20.66 -13.12
CA THR A 463 11.49 21.64 -13.01
C THR A 463 12.08 23.03 -13.01
N VAL A 464 11.55 23.90 -13.86
CA VAL A 464 11.83 25.34 -13.82
C VAL A 464 10.54 26.08 -13.47
N LYS A 465 10.62 26.97 -12.50
CA LYS A 465 9.51 27.78 -12.03
C LYS A 465 9.89 29.27 -12.10
N LYS A 466 8.95 30.10 -12.56
CA LYS A 466 9.07 31.56 -12.58
C LYS A 466 7.91 32.19 -11.81
N GLN A 467 8.21 33.04 -10.87
CA GLN A 467 7.23 33.87 -10.17
C GLN A 467 7.21 35.28 -10.76
N LEU A 468 6.02 35.77 -11.06
CA LEU A 468 5.74 37.07 -11.68
C LEU A 468 4.73 37.84 -10.82
N PHE A 469 4.71 39.20 -10.98
CA PHE A 469 3.72 40.11 -10.36
C PHE A 469 3.64 39.91 -8.83
N ASP A 470 4.78 40.04 -8.14
CA ASP A 470 4.87 39.83 -6.69
C ASP A 470 4.27 38.51 -6.21
N LYS A 471 4.59 37.43 -6.94
CA LYS A 471 4.14 36.04 -6.67
C LYS A 471 2.65 35.79 -6.97
N ARG A 472 1.94 36.69 -7.64
CA ARG A 472 0.54 36.49 -8.04
C ARG A 472 0.38 35.49 -9.20
N LEU A 473 1.40 35.36 -10.03
CA LEU A 473 1.42 34.39 -11.13
C LEU A 473 2.67 33.52 -10.99
N THR A 474 2.49 32.21 -11.08
CA THR A 474 3.58 31.23 -11.11
C THR A 474 3.46 30.40 -12.39
N LEU A 475 4.49 30.45 -13.22
CA LEU A 475 4.65 29.57 -14.39
C LEU A 475 5.65 28.48 -14.03
N PHE A 476 5.39 27.24 -14.45
CA PHE A 476 6.33 26.14 -14.28
C PHE A 476 6.31 25.20 -15.48
N CYS A 477 7.44 24.58 -15.72
CA CYS A 477 7.64 23.51 -16.69
C CYS A 477 8.39 22.39 -16.00
N THR A 478 7.92 21.15 -16.16
CA THR A 478 8.56 19.93 -15.62
C THR A 478 8.80 18.95 -16.77
N LEU A 479 10.02 18.39 -16.80
CA LEU A 479 10.46 17.34 -17.71
C LEU A 479 10.69 16.05 -16.93
#